data_0ff8e513f1c5f2d3d30258e8d876e273
#
_entry.id   0ff8e513f1c5f2d3d30258e8d876e273
#
_cell.length_a   1.000
_cell.length_b   1.000
_cell.length_c   1.000
_cell.angle_alpha   90.00
_cell.angle_beta   90.00
_cell.angle_gamma   90.00
#
_symmetry.space_group_name_H-M   'P 1'
#
loop_
_entity.id
_entity.type
_entity.pdbx_description
1 polymer ?
#
loop_
_entity_poly.entity_id
_entity_poly.type
_entity_poly.pdbx_seq_one_letter_code
_entity_poly.pdbx_strand_id
1 'polypeptide(L)'
;MKLKNIKISNYRCFKKAEIDFDDHITLVVGKNGAGKTAILDTIAVSVSTFLLGIDGGVSRSILKEDARYEFHNLNGTIDPQHQFPVIIETMGDCLNRSDIKWTRSLNSESGKTTVKEAGELTGLAKKAQNQIMTGDKSLVLPLISYYGTGRLYSQKKEKRNLKSLTEFKRQVGYVDCMAAESNEKLMLNWFQMQTLKSLQEQQKTGMLERPLLLKTVEKAICRSFERISDARNTSLFFDLDTHRLVLEFESADGSAQKFAMDEMSDGYKNTLSMIGDIAYRMAVLNPTLGDQVLEKTPGVVLIDEIDLHLHPQWQQTILSDLHAIFPEIQFIVSSHAPAVINSVPREQIRILDHGEIYMPAAQTYGRDANSILREVMNVSERPAEIKQRMDLFYAYMDENNYKEADRVLTEIETIVGTTDPDIAAARTSLDLERILGE
;
A
#
# COMPACT_ATOMS: atom_id res chain seq x y z
N MET A 1 11.41 11.49 -5.80
CA MET A 1 10.06 11.97 -6.21
C MET A 1 9.19 11.98 -4.99
N LYS A 2 8.41 13.05 -4.77
CA LYS A 2 7.35 13.15 -3.74
C LYS A 2 6.14 13.83 -4.35
N LEU A 3 4.95 13.36 -4.05
CA LEU A 3 3.70 13.98 -4.45
C LEU A 3 3.21 14.92 -3.35
N LYS A 4 2.70 16.09 -3.71
CA LYS A 4 2.10 17.06 -2.79
C LYS A 4 0.59 17.10 -2.92
N ASN A 5 0.09 17.19 -4.16
CA ASN A 5 -1.34 17.31 -4.43
C ASN A 5 -1.70 16.65 -5.76
N ILE A 6 -2.90 16.11 -5.86
CA ILE A 6 -3.50 15.62 -7.10
C ILE A 6 -4.95 16.10 -7.21
N LYS A 7 -5.31 16.61 -8.40
CA LYS A 7 -6.68 16.96 -8.77
C LYS A 7 -7.15 16.07 -9.90
N ILE A 8 -8.35 15.58 -9.76
CA ILE A 8 -8.95 14.59 -10.65
C ILE A 8 -10.27 15.14 -11.18
N SER A 9 -10.53 14.97 -12.46
CA SER A 9 -11.81 15.31 -13.08
C SER A 9 -12.28 14.18 -13.98
N ASN A 10 -13.55 13.79 -13.85
CA ASN A 10 -14.25 12.78 -14.66
C ASN A 10 -13.56 11.41 -14.70
N TYR A 11 -12.98 10.96 -13.59
CA TYR A 11 -12.31 9.67 -13.51
C TYR A 11 -13.14 8.67 -12.69
N ARG A 12 -13.59 7.60 -13.31
CA ARG A 12 -14.44 6.52 -12.73
C ARG A 12 -15.59 7.07 -11.87
N CYS A 13 -15.58 6.90 -10.55
CA CYS A 13 -16.61 7.40 -9.65
C CYS A 13 -16.47 8.91 -9.33
N PHE A 14 -15.36 9.55 -9.65
CA PHE A 14 -15.09 10.94 -9.29
C PHE A 14 -15.47 11.91 -10.40
N LYS A 15 -16.41 12.82 -10.13
CA LYS A 15 -16.68 13.99 -10.98
C LYS A 15 -15.56 15.02 -10.82
N LYS A 16 -15.21 15.31 -9.57
CA LYS A 16 -14.04 16.10 -9.17
C LYS A 16 -13.56 15.58 -7.83
N ALA A 17 -12.26 15.46 -7.66
CA ALA A 17 -11.63 15.13 -6.39
C ALA A 17 -10.29 15.82 -6.29
N GLU A 18 -9.87 16.12 -5.07
CA GLU A 18 -8.57 16.70 -4.76
C GLU A 18 -8.00 16.02 -3.52
N ILE A 19 -6.71 15.69 -3.54
CA ILE A 19 -6.02 15.00 -2.45
C ILE A 19 -4.68 15.69 -2.21
N ASP A 20 -4.43 16.07 -0.96
CA ASP A 20 -3.11 16.44 -0.46
C ASP A 20 -2.46 15.23 0.20
N PHE A 21 -1.17 15.03 -0.07
CA PHE A 21 -0.40 13.90 0.44
C PHE A 21 0.49 14.32 1.61
N ASP A 22 0.64 13.41 2.58
CA ASP A 22 1.67 13.51 3.61
C ASP A 22 3.04 13.16 3.01
N ASP A 23 4.11 13.67 3.58
CA ASP A 23 5.48 13.49 3.08
C ASP A 23 5.97 12.03 3.14
N HIS A 24 5.40 11.21 4.03
CA HIS A 24 5.83 9.84 4.29
C HIS A 24 4.73 8.81 4.06
N ILE A 25 3.56 9.00 4.68
CA ILE A 25 2.46 8.03 4.62
C ILE A 25 1.15 8.76 4.36
N THR A 26 0.44 8.35 3.33
CA THR A 26 -0.96 8.72 3.12
C THR A 26 -1.81 7.46 3.06
N LEU A 27 -2.70 7.30 4.04
CA LEU A 27 -3.63 6.18 4.13
C LEU A 27 -4.99 6.58 3.58
N VAL A 28 -5.39 5.94 2.49
CA VAL A 28 -6.70 6.12 1.84
C VAL A 28 -7.69 5.11 2.41
N VAL A 29 -8.73 5.60 3.07
CA VAL A 29 -9.73 4.79 3.78
C VAL A 29 -11.10 4.99 3.13
N GLY A 30 -11.93 3.98 3.14
CA GLY A 30 -13.31 4.05 2.63
C GLY A 30 -13.94 2.68 2.51
N LYS A 31 -15.27 2.64 2.39
CA LYS A 31 -16.04 1.41 2.17
C LYS A 31 -15.62 0.73 0.86
N ASN A 32 -15.96 -0.56 0.73
CA ASN A 32 -15.78 -1.25 -0.54
C ASN A 32 -16.60 -0.54 -1.64
N GLY A 33 -15.97 -0.31 -2.80
CA GLY A 33 -16.58 0.47 -3.87
C GLY A 33 -16.49 1.99 -3.76
N ALA A 34 -15.94 2.57 -2.68
CA ALA A 34 -15.79 4.02 -2.52
C ALA A 34 -14.80 4.67 -3.51
N GLY A 35 -13.97 3.87 -4.19
CA GLY A 35 -13.01 4.38 -5.18
C GLY A 35 -11.55 4.41 -4.71
N LYS A 36 -11.17 3.68 -3.65
CA LYS A 36 -9.77 3.61 -3.16
C LYS A 36 -8.80 3.21 -4.26
N THR A 37 -9.06 2.08 -4.93
CA THR A 37 -8.26 1.63 -6.08
C THR A 37 -8.26 2.64 -7.23
N ALA A 38 -9.39 3.34 -7.48
CA ALA A 38 -9.46 4.36 -8.51
C ALA A 38 -8.50 5.55 -8.21
N ILE A 39 -8.39 5.96 -6.95
CA ILE A 39 -7.40 6.96 -6.52
C ILE A 39 -5.98 6.46 -6.76
N LEU A 40 -5.65 5.25 -6.31
CA LEU A 40 -4.31 4.68 -6.52
C LEU A 40 -3.96 4.51 -8.00
N ASP A 41 -4.91 4.07 -8.84
CA ASP A 41 -4.72 3.98 -10.29
C ASP A 41 -4.50 5.36 -10.93
N THR A 42 -5.21 6.40 -10.46
CA THR A 42 -4.98 7.78 -10.90
C THR A 42 -3.57 8.26 -10.58
N ILE A 43 -3.12 7.99 -9.34
CA ILE A 43 -1.75 8.32 -8.92
C ILE A 43 -0.73 7.53 -9.74
N ALA A 44 -0.98 6.23 -10.00
CA ALA A 44 -0.12 5.40 -10.83
C ALA A 44 0.02 5.94 -12.27
N VAL A 45 -1.06 6.42 -12.88
CA VAL A 45 -1.00 7.14 -14.18
C VAL A 45 -0.12 8.37 -14.06
N SER A 46 -0.29 9.15 -13.01
CA SER A 46 0.47 10.39 -12.79
C SER A 46 1.97 10.14 -12.60
N VAL A 47 2.37 9.30 -11.63
CA VAL A 47 3.80 9.07 -11.30
C VAL A 47 4.54 8.33 -12.42
N SER A 48 3.87 7.41 -13.11
CA SER A 48 4.45 6.66 -14.23
C SER A 48 4.77 7.53 -15.45
N THR A 49 4.32 8.79 -15.46
CA THR A 49 4.70 9.77 -16.48
C THR A 49 6.22 10.00 -16.54
N PHE A 50 6.91 9.88 -15.40
CA PHE A 50 8.38 9.91 -15.34
C PHE A 50 9.01 8.82 -16.25
N LEU A 51 8.40 7.63 -16.30
CA LEU A 51 8.91 6.50 -17.07
C LEU A 51 8.91 6.74 -18.59
N LEU A 52 8.12 7.71 -19.10
CA LEU A 52 8.14 8.09 -20.52
C LEU A 52 9.48 8.69 -20.98
N GLY A 53 10.30 9.16 -20.04
CA GLY A 53 11.64 9.67 -20.33
C GLY A 53 12.76 8.68 -20.07
N ILE A 54 12.45 7.46 -19.61
CA ILE A 54 13.41 6.40 -19.29
C ILE A 54 13.33 5.28 -20.32
N ASP A 55 14.47 4.82 -20.82
CA ASP A 55 14.54 3.74 -21.80
C ASP A 55 13.97 2.43 -21.25
N GLY A 56 13.03 1.85 -21.97
CA GLY A 56 12.31 0.64 -21.54
C GLY A 56 11.25 0.86 -20.46
N GLY A 57 11.05 2.10 -20.02
CA GLY A 57 10.00 2.47 -19.07
C GLY A 57 8.61 2.38 -19.71
N VAL A 58 7.65 1.84 -18.94
CA VAL A 58 6.25 1.72 -19.36
C VAL A 58 5.38 2.57 -18.46
N SER A 59 4.77 3.62 -19.03
CA SER A 59 3.81 4.48 -18.33
C SER A 59 2.41 3.90 -18.41
N ARG A 60 1.63 4.04 -17.36
CA ARG A 60 0.18 3.82 -17.40
C ARG A 60 -0.52 4.92 -18.18
N SER A 61 -1.58 4.56 -18.86
CA SER A 61 -2.43 5.48 -19.63
C SER A 61 -3.83 5.52 -19.00
N ILE A 62 -4.54 6.62 -19.19
CA ILE A 62 -5.97 6.71 -18.91
C ILE A 62 -6.68 5.92 -20.01
N LEU A 63 -7.47 4.94 -19.63
CA LEU A 63 -8.26 4.14 -20.56
C LEU A 63 -9.66 4.77 -20.72
N LYS A 64 -10.38 4.41 -21.79
CA LYS A 64 -11.75 4.90 -21.97
C LYS A 64 -12.70 4.45 -20.85
N GLU A 65 -12.46 3.25 -20.33
CA GLU A 65 -13.20 2.67 -19.21
C GLU A 65 -12.95 3.41 -17.89
N ASP A 66 -11.89 4.24 -17.82
CA ASP A 66 -11.63 5.10 -16.68
C ASP A 66 -12.45 6.41 -16.73
N ALA A 67 -13.06 6.75 -17.86
CA ALA A 67 -13.93 7.92 -17.95
C ALA A 67 -15.23 7.69 -17.16
N ARG A 68 -15.62 8.71 -16.38
CA ARG A 68 -16.80 8.66 -15.55
C ARG A 68 -18.06 8.50 -16.43
N TYR A 69 -19.00 7.65 -15.99
CA TYR A 69 -20.32 7.52 -16.61
C TYR A 69 -21.33 8.48 -16.00
N GLU A 70 -22.14 9.13 -16.85
CA GLU A 70 -23.41 9.73 -16.47
C GLU A 70 -24.56 9.03 -17.19
N PHE A 71 -25.62 8.75 -16.45
CA PHE A 71 -26.79 8.07 -16.97
C PHE A 71 -27.87 9.12 -17.25
N HIS A 72 -28.25 9.26 -18.53
CA HIS A 72 -29.33 10.16 -18.96
C HIS A 72 -30.58 9.36 -19.16
N ASN A 73 -31.69 9.77 -18.50
CA ASN A 73 -32.99 9.15 -18.70
C ASN A 73 -33.73 9.87 -19.85
N LEU A 74 -33.85 9.20 -20.98
CA LEU A 74 -34.52 9.68 -22.18
C LEU A 74 -35.85 8.91 -22.33
N ASN A 75 -36.93 9.40 -21.68
CA ASN A 75 -38.30 8.82 -21.79
C ASN A 75 -38.33 7.31 -21.51
N GLY A 76 -37.70 6.85 -20.44
CA GLY A 76 -37.69 5.43 -20.04
C GLY A 76 -36.53 4.60 -20.62
N THR A 77 -35.71 5.18 -21.50
CA THR A 77 -34.46 4.57 -21.95
C THR A 77 -33.30 5.21 -21.21
N ILE A 78 -32.40 4.38 -20.63
CA ILE A 78 -31.18 4.84 -19.95
C ILE A 78 -30.10 4.91 -21.00
N ASP A 79 -29.52 6.10 -21.21
CA ASP A 79 -28.38 6.33 -22.10
C ASP A 79 -27.12 6.62 -21.24
N PRO A 80 -26.15 5.66 -21.14
CA PRO A 80 -24.90 5.87 -20.42
C PRO A 80 -23.89 6.62 -21.29
N GLN A 81 -23.44 7.78 -20.84
CA GLN A 81 -22.47 8.61 -21.57
C GLN A 81 -21.19 8.77 -20.77
N HIS A 82 -20.04 8.48 -21.40
CA HIS A 82 -18.73 8.78 -20.86
C HIS A 82 -18.46 10.28 -20.82
N GLN A 83 -17.96 10.76 -19.71
CA GLN A 83 -17.66 12.17 -19.50
C GLN A 83 -16.20 12.49 -19.83
N PHE A 84 -15.99 13.34 -20.81
CA PHE A 84 -14.67 13.84 -21.22
C PHE A 84 -14.62 15.37 -21.08
N PRO A 85 -13.41 15.98 -20.92
CA PRO A 85 -12.13 15.31 -20.74
C PRO A 85 -11.99 14.66 -19.36
N VAL A 86 -11.26 13.55 -19.31
CA VAL A 86 -10.69 13.03 -18.06
C VAL A 86 -9.39 13.76 -17.82
N ILE A 87 -9.21 14.36 -16.64
CA ILE A 87 -8.03 15.17 -16.34
C ILE A 87 -7.43 14.75 -14.99
N ILE A 88 -6.11 14.59 -14.97
CA ILE A 88 -5.30 14.31 -13.78
C ILE A 88 -4.21 15.39 -13.71
N GLU A 89 -4.36 16.34 -12.80
CA GLU A 89 -3.38 17.38 -12.53
C GLU A 89 -2.61 17.03 -11.26
N THR A 90 -1.31 17.08 -11.29
CA THR A 90 -0.46 16.68 -10.16
C THR A 90 0.59 17.75 -9.90
N MET A 91 0.87 17.95 -8.61
CA MET A 91 1.98 18.76 -8.12
C MET A 91 2.87 17.92 -7.21
N GLY A 92 4.18 18.05 -7.36
CA GLY A 92 5.13 17.33 -6.54
C GLY A 92 6.58 17.69 -6.82
N ASP A 93 7.49 16.99 -6.16
CA ASP A 93 8.94 17.17 -6.30
C ASP A 93 9.54 15.99 -7.06
N CYS A 94 10.49 16.23 -7.95
CA CYS A 94 11.20 15.17 -8.66
C CYS A 94 12.65 15.54 -8.88
N LEU A 95 13.58 14.64 -8.54
CA LEU A 95 15.01 14.89 -8.56
C LEU A 95 15.34 16.17 -7.76
N ASN A 96 16.03 17.12 -8.36
CA ASN A 96 16.42 18.40 -7.71
C ASN A 96 15.46 19.54 -8.03
N ARG A 97 14.20 19.25 -8.36
CA ARG A 97 13.16 20.24 -8.67
C ARG A 97 11.98 20.08 -7.73
N SER A 98 11.54 21.20 -7.15
CA SER A 98 10.36 21.28 -6.29
C SER A 98 9.20 21.91 -7.02
N ASP A 99 7.97 21.61 -6.57
CA ASP A 99 6.70 22.18 -7.03
C ASP A 99 6.44 22.05 -8.54
N ILE A 100 6.91 20.96 -9.13
CA ILE A 100 6.66 20.64 -10.54
C ILE A 100 5.17 20.33 -10.70
N LYS A 101 4.58 20.88 -11.77
CA LYS A 101 3.20 20.58 -12.16
C LYS A 101 3.17 19.82 -13.47
N TRP A 102 2.36 18.78 -13.53
CA TRP A 102 2.13 18.03 -14.76
C TRP A 102 0.70 17.53 -14.86
N THR A 103 0.20 17.44 -16.07
CA THR A 103 -1.17 17.01 -16.36
C THR A 103 -1.18 15.86 -17.35
N ARG A 104 -2.03 14.90 -17.09
CA ARG A 104 -2.40 13.83 -18.01
C ARG A 104 -3.89 13.93 -18.28
N SER A 105 -4.29 13.86 -19.54
CA SER A 105 -5.70 13.94 -19.91
C SER A 105 -6.06 12.98 -21.03
N LEU A 106 -7.33 12.53 -21.02
CA LEU A 106 -7.97 11.84 -22.12
C LEU A 106 -9.15 12.67 -22.59
N ASN A 107 -9.06 13.24 -23.79
CA ASN A 107 -9.98 14.28 -24.25
C ASN A 107 -11.23 13.72 -24.96
N SER A 108 -11.19 12.48 -25.41
CA SER A 108 -12.30 11.81 -26.09
C SER A 108 -12.16 10.31 -26.00
N GLU A 109 -13.23 9.58 -26.29
CA GLU A 109 -13.29 8.12 -26.23
C GLU A 109 -12.27 7.42 -27.14
N SER A 110 -12.04 7.95 -28.34
CA SER A 110 -11.04 7.45 -29.28
C SER A 110 -9.66 8.08 -29.15
N GLY A 111 -9.48 8.96 -28.16
CA GLY A 111 -8.25 9.69 -27.90
C GLY A 111 -7.16 8.82 -27.27
N LYS A 112 -5.96 9.41 -27.17
CA LYS A 112 -4.85 8.85 -26.40
C LYS A 112 -4.57 9.78 -25.22
N THR A 113 -4.06 9.22 -24.13
CA THR A 113 -3.62 10.00 -22.97
C THR A 113 -2.56 11.02 -23.38
N THR A 114 -2.81 12.31 -23.09
CA THR A 114 -1.89 13.40 -23.48
C THR A 114 -0.60 13.35 -22.67
N VAL A 115 0.48 13.87 -23.26
CA VAL A 115 1.81 13.99 -22.63
C VAL A 115 2.32 15.42 -22.70
N LYS A 116 1.70 16.30 -23.51
CA LYS A 116 2.19 17.65 -23.80
C LYS A 116 2.35 18.48 -22.52
N GLU A 117 1.38 18.42 -21.62
CA GLU A 117 1.36 19.18 -20.35
C GLU A 117 2.17 18.50 -19.23
N ALA A 118 2.86 17.41 -19.55
CA ALA A 118 3.79 16.72 -18.67
C ALA A 118 5.26 16.89 -19.12
N GLY A 119 5.53 17.87 -19.97
CA GLY A 119 6.83 18.11 -20.60
C GLY A 119 7.96 18.36 -19.60
N GLU A 120 7.68 19.04 -18.49
CA GLU A 120 8.69 19.31 -17.45
C GLU A 120 9.16 18.01 -16.79
N LEU A 121 8.23 17.16 -16.31
CA LEU A 121 8.56 15.90 -15.66
C LEU A 121 9.26 14.91 -16.62
N THR A 122 8.75 14.78 -17.86
CA THR A 122 9.37 13.93 -18.89
C THR A 122 10.73 14.45 -19.33
N GLY A 123 10.93 15.78 -19.33
CA GLY A 123 12.22 16.41 -19.60
C GLY A 123 13.26 16.11 -18.52
N LEU A 124 12.88 16.12 -17.25
CA LEU A 124 13.74 15.70 -16.15
C LEU A 124 14.11 14.21 -16.26
N ALA A 125 13.16 13.36 -16.58
CA ALA A 125 13.41 11.93 -16.78
C ALA A 125 14.39 11.67 -17.95
N LYS A 126 14.25 12.39 -19.08
CA LYS A 126 15.20 12.31 -20.21
C LYS A 126 16.61 12.78 -19.81
N LYS A 127 16.73 13.84 -19.00
CA LYS A 127 18.03 14.26 -18.46
C LYS A 127 18.64 13.18 -17.57
N ALA A 128 17.84 12.57 -16.68
CA ALA A 128 18.29 11.45 -15.88
C ALA A 128 18.73 10.24 -16.74
N GLN A 129 17.98 9.92 -17.80
CA GLN A 129 18.36 8.89 -18.76
C GLN A 129 19.73 9.18 -19.39
N ASN A 130 20.00 10.42 -19.81
CA ASN A 130 21.28 10.79 -20.38
C ASN A 130 22.42 10.67 -19.32
N GLN A 131 22.16 11.05 -18.08
CA GLN A 131 23.12 10.88 -16.99
C GLN A 131 23.41 9.39 -16.72
N ILE A 132 22.41 8.51 -16.80
CA ILE A 132 22.66 7.06 -16.73
C ILE A 132 23.59 6.60 -17.86
N MET A 133 23.34 7.05 -19.09
CA MET A 133 24.13 6.68 -20.28
C MET A 133 25.59 7.17 -20.17
N THR A 134 25.83 8.32 -19.55
CA THR A 134 27.18 8.87 -19.32
C THR A 134 27.87 8.31 -18.06
N GLY A 135 27.18 7.43 -17.31
CA GLY A 135 27.75 6.80 -16.12
C GLY A 135 27.88 7.74 -14.91
N ASP A 136 27.00 8.76 -14.81
CA ASP A 136 26.99 9.68 -13.68
C ASP A 136 26.68 8.93 -12.36
N LYS A 137 27.66 8.92 -11.46
CA LYS A 137 27.58 8.25 -10.16
C LYS A 137 26.80 9.06 -9.11
N SER A 138 26.62 10.36 -9.33
CA SER A 138 25.94 11.25 -8.38
C SER A 138 24.41 11.18 -8.51
N LEU A 139 23.92 10.67 -9.64
CA LEU A 139 22.48 10.57 -9.90
C LEU A 139 21.81 9.54 -8.99
N VAL A 140 20.85 10.00 -8.19
CA VAL A 140 19.93 9.14 -7.42
C VAL A 140 18.57 9.13 -8.12
N LEU A 141 18.17 7.95 -8.57
CA LEU A 141 16.89 7.75 -9.27
C LEU A 141 15.77 7.53 -8.25
N PRO A 142 14.58 8.13 -8.47
CA PRO A 142 13.44 7.87 -7.60
C PRO A 142 12.90 6.45 -7.81
N LEU A 143 12.58 5.74 -6.73
CA LEU A 143 11.77 4.53 -6.83
C LEU A 143 10.33 4.91 -7.17
N ILE A 144 9.72 4.17 -8.09
CA ILE A 144 8.30 4.25 -8.43
C ILE A 144 7.78 2.81 -8.51
N SER A 145 6.82 2.44 -7.66
CA SER A 145 6.24 1.09 -7.67
C SER A 145 4.77 1.11 -7.29
N TYR A 146 4.00 0.17 -7.86
CA TYR A 146 2.60 -0.05 -7.56
C TYR A 146 2.34 -1.52 -7.25
N TYR A 147 1.82 -1.79 -6.07
CA TYR A 147 1.42 -3.11 -5.59
C TYR A 147 -0.10 -3.17 -5.48
N GLY A 148 -0.76 -3.66 -6.52
CA GLY A 148 -2.21 -3.86 -6.55
C GLY A 148 -2.64 -5.15 -5.84
N THR A 149 -3.96 -5.35 -5.69
CA THR A 149 -4.54 -6.59 -5.13
C THR A 149 -4.22 -7.84 -5.97
N GLY A 150 -3.94 -7.65 -7.27
CA GLY A 150 -3.52 -8.73 -8.19
C GLY A 150 -2.19 -9.39 -7.82
N ARG A 151 -1.36 -8.77 -6.95
CA ARG A 151 -0.07 -9.32 -6.49
C ARG A 151 -0.18 -10.71 -5.85
N LEU A 152 -1.37 -11.08 -5.38
CA LEU A 152 -1.64 -12.33 -4.66
C LEU A 152 -2.06 -13.48 -5.56
N TYR A 153 -2.66 -13.17 -6.72
CA TYR A 153 -3.37 -14.17 -7.53
C TYR A 153 -2.71 -14.49 -8.88
N SER A 154 -1.84 -13.60 -9.36
CA SER A 154 -1.23 -13.79 -10.68
C SER A 154 0.27 -13.53 -10.67
N GLN A 155 1.04 -14.59 -10.88
CA GLN A 155 2.41 -14.45 -11.34
C GLN A 155 2.39 -14.22 -12.84
N LYS A 156 2.98 -13.12 -13.31
CA LYS A 156 3.10 -12.84 -14.76
C LYS A 156 3.78 -14.00 -15.46
N LYS A 157 3.09 -14.64 -16.41
CA LYS A 157 3.73 -15.61 -17.32
C LYS A 157 4.65 -14.83 -18.25
N GLU A 158 5.94 -14.87 -17.99
CA GLU A 158 6.93 -14.23 -18.86
C GLU A 158 6.93 -14.84 -20.25
N LYS A 159 6.65 -13.99 -21.26
CA LYS A 159 6.99 -14.25 -22.67
C LYS A 159 8.28 -13.54 -23.09
N ARG A 160 9.00 -12.87 -22.18
CA ARG A 160 10.22 -12.11 -22.51
C ARG A 160 11.45 -13.00 -22.40
N ASN A 161 12.32 -12.91 -23.41
CA ASN A 161 13.61 -13.59 -23.47
C ASN A 161 14.47 -13.16 -22.27
N LEU A 162 14.75 -14.06 -21.34
CA LEU A 162 15.62 -13.85 -20.17
C LEU A 162 17.02 -13.30 -20.56
N LYS A 163 17.46 -13.50 -21.81
CA LYS A 163 18.76 -13.02 -22.31
C LYS A 163 18.92 -11.49 -22.29
N SER A 164 17.82 -10.72 -22.36
CA SER A 164 17.89 -9.25 -22.27
C SER A 164 17.94 -8.73 -20.82
N LEU A 165 17.66 -9.56 -19.82
CA LEU A 165 17.66 -9.21 -18.40
C LEU A 165 19.02 -9.50 -17.73
N THR A 166 19.96 -10.14 -18.41
CA THR A 166 21.31 -10.41 -17.90
C THR A 166 22.23 -9.19 -17.93
N GLU A 167 21.87 -8.13 -18.68
CA GLU A 167 22.55 -6.85 -18.61
C GLU A 167 21.95 -6.02 -17.47
N PHE A 168 22.64 -5.94 -16.34
CA PHE A 168 22.21 -5.14 -15.17
C PHE A 168 22.34 -3.63 -15.44
N LYS A 169 21.43 -3.12 -16.27
CA LYS A 169 21.23 -1.68 -16.43
C LYS A 169 20.36 -1.17 -15.28
N ARG A 170 20.67 0.02 -14.76
CA ARG A 170 19.90 0.64 -13.65
C ARG A 170 18.39 0.69 -13.96
N GLN A 171 18.01 0.93 -15.22
CA GLN A 171 16.61 1.00 -15.67
C GLN A 171 15.82 -0.31 -15.46
N VAL A 172 16.49 -1.46 -15.26
CA VAL A 172 15.82 -2.73 -14.96
C VAL A 172 14.98 -2.63 -13.68
N GLY A 173 15.37 -1.75 -12.74
CA GLY A 173 14.59 -1.46 -11.54
C GLY A 173 13.19 -0.87 -11.82
N TYR A 174 12.94 -0.34 -13.05
CA TYR A 174 11.63 0.14 -13.47
C TYR A 174 10.82 -0.88 -14.29
N VAL A 175 11.37 -2.05 -14.60
CA VAL A 175 10.63 -3.07 -15.33
C VAL A 175 9.44 -3.55 -14.49
N ASP A 176 8.26 -3.52 -15.11
CA ASP A 176 6.99 -3.92 -14.50
C ASP A 176 6.65 -3.24 -13.13
N CYS A 177 7.31 -2.12 -12.78
CA CYS A 177 7.09 -1.42 -11.52
C CYS A 177 5.67 -0.86 -11.35
N MET A 178 4.92 -0.68 -12.44
CA MET A 178 3.52 -0.23 -12.44
C MET A 178 2.52 -1.37 -12.68
N ALA A 179 2.96 -2.62 -12.73
CA ALA A 179 2.06 -3.76 -12.84
C ALA A 179 1.45 -4.07 -11.48
N ALA A 180 0.14 -4.29 -11.44
CA ALA A 180 -0.54 -4.70 -10.21
C ALA A 180 -0.14 -6.12 -9.75
N GLU A 181 0.49 -6.88 -10.64
CA GLU A 181 0.95 -8.24 -10.44
C GLU A 181 2.40 -8.24 -9.94
N SER A 182 2.74 -9.15 -9.04
CA SER A 182 4.12 -9.31 -8.53
C SER A 182 5.04 -9.87 -9.62
N ASN A 183 6.24 -9.30 -9.76
CA ASN A 183 7.30 -9.86 -10.60
C ASN A 183 8.43 -10.44 -9.74
N GLU A 184 8.07 -11.37 -8.87
CA GLU A 184 8.98 -12.06 -7.95
C GLU A 184 10.17 -12.71 -8.68
N LYS A 185 9.97 -13.14 -9.93
CA LYS A 185 11.02 -13.77 -10.74
C LYS A 185 12.21 -12.86 -11.02
N LEU A 186 11.99 -11.55 -11.20
CA LEU A 186 13.10 -10.59 -11.39
C LEU A 186 13.98 -10.52 -10.15
N MET A 187 13.36 -10.46 -8.99
CA MET A 187 14.08 -10.45 -7.70
C MET A 187 14.84 -11.77 -7.51
N LEU A 188 14.21 -12.92 -7.71
CA LEU A 188 14.84 -14.24 -7.59
C LEU A 188 16.03 -14.40 -8.54
N ASN A 189 15.89 -14.00 -9.81
CA ASN A 189 16.98 -14.01 -10.78
C ASN A 189 18.13 -13.09 -10.35
N TRP A 190 17.84 -11.94 -9.77
CA TRP A 190 18.87 -11.03 -9.25
C TRP A 190 19.62 -11.66 -8.08
N PHE A 191 18.92 -12.28 -7.12
CA PHE A 191 19.54 -13.01 -6.01
C PHE A 191 20.45 -14.12 -6.50
N GLN A 192 19.97 -14.94 -7.45
CA GLN A 192 20.76 -15.99 -8.06
C GLN A 192 22.04 -15.44 -8.71
N MET A 193 21.92 -14.37 -9.49
CA MET A 193 23.09 -13.77 -10.15
C MET A 193 24.09 -13.15 -9.19
N GLN A 194 23.62 -12.51 -8.11
CA GLN A 194 24.51 -11.96 -7.07
C GLN A 194 25.22 -13.07 -6.31
N THR A 195 24.52 -14.17 -6.01
CA THR A 195 25.11 -15.36 -5.37
C THR A 195 26.18 -16.00 -6.26
N LEU A 196 25.90 -16.19 -7.55
CA LEU A 196 26.89 -16.72 -8.51
C LEU A 196 28.12 -15.82 -8.64
N LYS A 197 27.95 -14.50 -8.70
CA LYS A 197 29.08 -13.54 -8.72
C LYS A 197 29.92 -13.66 -7.46
N SER A 198 29.29 -13.76 -6.30
CA SER A 198 30.00 -13.94 -5.02
C SER A 198 30.89 -15.20 -5.03
N LEU A 199 30.37 -16.32 -5.57
CA LEU A 199 31.12 -17.57 -5.70
C LEU A 199 32.27 -17.47 -6.72
N GLN A 200 32.06 -16.75 -7.85
CA GLN A 200 33.14 -16.51 -8.82
C GLN A 200 34.27 -15.66 -8.23
N GLU A 201 33.92 -14.66 -7.43
CA GLU A 201 34.92 -13.83 -6.74
C GLU A 201 35.65 -14.64 -5.69
N GLN A 202 35.00 -15.49 -4.93
CA GLN A 202 35.62 -16.43 -3.99
C GLN A 202 36.65 -17.36 -4.68
N GLN A 203 36.31 -17.89 -5.85
CA GLN A 203 37.25 -18.72 -6.63
C GLN A 203 38.48 -17.96 -7.07
N LYS A 204 38.37 -16.64 -7.34
CA LYS A 204 39.49 -15.80 -7.76
C LYS A 204 40.37 -15.30 -6.61
N THR A 205 39.74 -14.92 -5.50
CA THR A 205 40.41 -14.23 -4.38
C THR A 205 40.67 -15.13 -3.17
N GLY A 206 40.04 -16.31 -3.11
CA GLY A 206 40.02 -17.20 -1.97
C GLY A 206 39.16 -16.72 -0.80
N MET A 207 38.55 -15.54 -0.88
CA MET A 207 37.71 -14.96 0.15
C MET A 207 36.26 -14.90 -0.31
N LEU A 208 35.33 -15.35 0.53
CA LEU A 208 33.89 -15.21 0.27
C LEU A 208 33.43 -13.81 0.69
N GLU A 209 33.47 -12.86 -0.24
CA GLU A 209 32.85 -11.56 -0.04
C GLU A 209 31.49 -11.51 -0.72
N ARG A 210 30.43 -11.40 0.10
CA ARG A 210 29.09 -11.16 -0.42
C ARG A 210 28.98 -9.71 -0.91
N PRO A 211 28.40 -9.46 -2.10
CA PRO A 211 28.18 -8.10 -2.61
C PRO A 211 27.39 -7.26 -1.60
N LEU A 212 27.82 -6.00 -1.39
CA LEU A 212 27.23 -5.11 -0.39
C LEU A 212 25.70 -4.93 -0.60
N LEU A 213 25.28 -4.74 -1.84
CA LEU A 213 23.86 -4.60 -2.18
C LEU A 213 23.04 -5.86 -1.86
N LEU A 214 23.62 -7.05 -2.06
CA LEU A 214 22.96 -8.30 -1.67
C LEU A 214 22.74 -8.34 -0.17
N LYS A 215 23.77 -8.07 0.63
CA LYS A 215 23.65 -7.97 2.09
C LYS A 215 22.59 -6.97 2.54
N THR A 216 22.50 -5.82 1.85
CA THR A 216 21.56 -4.77 2.21
C THR A 216 20.11 -5.21 1.94
N VAL A 217 19.82 -5.88 0.81
CA VAL A 217 18.50 -6.41 0.50
C VAL A 217 18.13 -7.57 1.43
N GLU A 218 19.08 -8.50 1.68
CA GLU A 218 18.90 -9.58 2.67
C GLU A 218 18.54 -9.01 4.04
N LYS A 219 19.25 -7.98 4.50
CA LYS A 219 19.01 -7.32 5.79
C LYS A 219 17.61 -6.68 5.87
N ALA A 220 17.10 -6.10 4.77
CA ALA A 220 15.75 -5.55 4.75
C ALA A 220 14.69 -6.65 4.98
N ILE A 221 14.82 -7.78 4.29
CA ILE A 221 13.90 -8.92 4.42
C ILE A 221 14.01 -9.54 5.82
N CYS A 222 15.22 -9.78 6.32
CA CYS A 222 15.45 -10.36 7.65
C CYS A 222 14.88 -9.46 8.76
N ARG A 223 15.16 -8.16 8.74
CA ARG A 223 14.61 -7.19 9.71
C ARG A 223 13.08 -7.14 9.66
N SER A 224 12.49 -7.20 8.47
CA SER A 224 11.05 -7.26 8.35
C SER A 224 10.48 -8.53 8.95
N PHE A 225 11.10 -9.67 8.67
CA PHE A 225 10.67 -10.94 9.23
C PHE A 225 10.74 -10.98 10.76
N GLU A 226 11.84 -10.46 11.36
CA GLU A 226 11.99 -10.37 12.82
C GLU A 226 10.96 -9.44 13.47
N ARG A 227 10.47 -8.42 12.75
CA ARG A 227 9.43 -7.49 13.26
C ARG A 227 8.03 -8.09 13.23
N ILE A 228 7.74 -8.94 12.24
CA ILE A 228 6.43 -9.57 12.06
C ILE A 228 6.35 -10.97 12.68
N SER A 229 7.45 -11.46 13.25
CA SER A 229 7.53 -12.76 13.92
C SER A 229 8.35 -12.62 15.20
N ASP A 230 8.29 -13.60 16.07
CA ASP A 230 9.15 -13.67 17.26
C ASP A 230 10.54 -14.27 16.95
N ALA A 231 10.95 -14.29 15.69
CA ALA A 231 12.22 -14.83 15.22
C ALA A 231 13.38 -13.93 15.58
N ARG A 232 14.55 -14.53 15.78
CA ARG A 232 15.82 -13.85 16.06
C ARG A 232 16.92 -14.45 15.20
N ASN A 233 18.06 -13.73 15.10
CA ASN A 233 19.25 -14.19 14.37
C ASN A 233 18.91 -14.67 12.94
N THR A 234 18.03 -13.93 12.27
CA THR A 234 17.53 -14.29 10.94
C THR A 234 18.61 -14.07 9.88
N SER A 235 18.79 -15.04 9.01
CA SER A 235 19.60 -14.97 7.81
C SER A 235 18.81 -15.38 6.58
N LEU A 236 19.12 -14.78 5.44
CA LEU A 236 18.51 -15.09 4.14
C LEU A 236 19.60 -15.48 3.16
N PHE A 237 19.37 -16.50 2.35
CA PHE A 237 20.24 -16.85 1.25
C PHE A 237 19.45 -17.44 0.09
N PHE A 238 20.04 -17.39 -1.11
CA PHE A 238 19.51 -18.05 -2.28
C PHE A 238 20.12 -19.46 -2.39
N ASP A 239 19.26 -20.47 -2.32
CA ASP A 239 19.67 -21.86 -2.50
C ASP A 239 19.75 -22.19 -3.99
N LEU A 240 20.96 -22.58 -4.44
CA LEU A 240 21.22 -22.87 -5.85
C LEU A 240 20.65 -24.22 -6.32
N ASP A 241 20.44 -25.17 -5.40
CA ASP A 241 19.90 -26.49 -5.73
C ASP A 241 18.38 -26.43 -5.94
N THR A 242 17.68 -25.73 -5.06
CA THR A 242 16.21 -25.61 -5.12
C THR A 242 15.74 -24.35 -5.89
N HIS A 243 16.64 -23.43 -6.21
CA HIS A 243 16.32 -22.12 -6.81
C HIS A 243 15.34 -21.28 -5.99
N ARG A 244 15.46 -21.34 -4.64
CA ARG A 244 14.55 -20.65 -3.72
C ARG A 244 15.31 -19.70 -2.78
N LEU A 245 14.60 -18.71 -2.25
CA LEU A 245 15.07 -17.92 -1.12
C LEU A 245 14.71 -18.64 0.16
N VAL A 246 15.71 -18.88 1.00
CA VAL A 246 15.60 -19.64 2.24
C VAL A 246 15.93 -18.74 3.42
N LEU A 247 15.04 -18.72 4.40
CA LEU A 247 15.23 -18.07 5.70
C LEU A 247 15.67 -19.10 6.74
N GLU A 248 16.74 -18.79 7.45
CA GLU A 248 17.16 -19.50 8.66
C GLU A 248 17.05 -18.53 9.85
N PHE A 249 16.47 -18.98 10.94
CA PHE A 249 16.23 -18.16 12.11
C PHE A 249 16.09 -19.00 13.39
N GLU A 250 16.17 -18.33 14.52
CA GLU A 250 15.84 -18.92 15.83
C GLU A 250 14.42 -18.54 16.22
N SER A 251 13.58 -19.55 16.52
CA SER A 251 12.24 -19.36 17.06
C SER A 251 12.29 -18.86 18.52
N ALA A 252 11.16 -18.40 19.05
CA ALA A 252 11.03 -17.91 20.43
C ALA A 252 11.47 -18.96 21.49
N ASP A 253 11.35 -20.25 21.20
CA ASP A 253 11.80 -21.36 22.05
C ASP A 253 13.31 -21.67 21.94
N GLY A 254 14.04 -20.93 21.10
CA GLY A 254 15.48 -21.12 20.84
C GLY A 254 15.80 -22.23 19.83
N SER A 255 14.80 -22.82 19.18
CA SER A 255 15.04 -23.84 18.14
C SER A 255 15.43 -23.17 16.81
N ALA A 256 16.46 -23.72 16.14
CA ALA A 256 16.81 -23.30 14.80
C ALA A 256 15.80 -23.82 13.77
N GLN A 257 15.27 -22.91 12.96
CA GLN A 257 14.29 -23.20 11.92
C GLN A 257 14.84 -22.79 10.55
N LYS A 258 14.37 -23.49 9.51
CA LYS A 258 14.74 -23.22 8.12
C LYS A 258 13.54 -23.44 7.23
N PHE A 259 13.12 -22.39 6.52
CA PHE A 259 11.99 -22.43 5.60
C PHE A 259 12.29 -21.71 4.30
N ALA A 260 11.81 -22.26 3.17
CA ALA A 260 11.77 -21.52 1.94
C ALA A 260 10.65 -20.46 2.01
N MET A 261 10.89 -19.26 1.50
CA MET A 261 9.92 -18.14 1.55
C MET A 261 8.57 -18.49 0.91
N ASP A 262 8.57 -19.30 -0.14
CA ASP A 262 7.38 -19.74 -0.86
C ASP A 262 6.56 -20.83 -0.13
N GLU A 263 7.13 -21.43 0.93
CA GLU A 263 6.46 -22.41 1.82
C GLU A 263 5.80 -21.74 3.03
N MET A 264 6.04 -20.46 3.25
CA MET A 264 5.44 -19.71 4.34
C MET A 264 3.95 -19.42 4.07
N SER A 265 3.21 -19.04 5.13
CA SER A 265 1.83 -18.58 4.95
C SER A 265 1.76 -17.35 4.03
N ASP A 266 0.61 -17.15 3.37
CA ASP A 266 0.43 -16.06 2.40
C ASP A 266 0.74 -14.68 2.98
N GLY A 267 0.45 -14.45 4.26
CA GLY A 267 0.76 -13.18 4.92
C GLY A 267 2.25 -12.89 4.97
N TYR A 268 3.07 -13.84 5.43
CA TYR A 268 4.53 -13.73 5.43
C TYR A 268 5.07 -13.59 4.02
N LYS A 269 4.70 -14.51 3.15
CA LYS A 269 5.17 -14.55 1.76
C LYS A 269 4.94 -13.21 1.05
N ASN A 270 3.71 -12.69 1.10
CA ASN A 270 3.36 -11.47 0.39
C ASN A 270 4.07 -10.24 0.95
N THR A 271 4.17 -10.13 2.27
CA THR A 271 4.87 -9.02 2.93
C THR A 271 6.36 -9.02 2.64
N LEU A 272 7.01 -10.17 2.81
CA LEU A 272 8.45 -10.31 2.57
C LEU A 272 8.82 -10.16 1.09
N SER A 273 7.99 -10.70 0.17
CA SER A 273 8.18 -10.52 -1.27
C SER A 273 8.04 -9.05 -1.69
N MET A 274 7.07 -8.31 -1.14
CA MET A 274 6.89 -6.88 -1.39
C MET A 274 8.09 -6.07 -0.88
N ILE A 275 8.51 -6.27 0.36
CA ILE A 275 9.66 -5.58 0.96
C ILE A 275 10.94 -5.92 0.20
N GLY A 276 11.13 -7.19 -0.16
CA GLY A 276 12.25 -7.66 -0.97
C GLY A 276 12.29 -7.02 -2.35
N ASP A 277 11.14 -6.90 -3.05
CA ASP A 277 11.05 -6.26 -4.35
C ASP A 277 11.34 -4.77 -4.27
N ILE A 278 10.84 -4.05 -3.24
CA ILE A 278 11.17 -2.65 -2.98
C ILE A 278 12.69 -2.49 -2.80
N ALA A 279 13.28 -3.27 -1.90
CA ALA A 279 14.71 -3.22 -1.60
C ALA A 279 15.59 -3.58 -2.81
N TYR A 280 15.21 -4.63 -3.55
CA TYR A 280 15.85 -5.04 -4.80
C TYR A 280 15.84 -3.89 -5.84
N ARG A 281 14.68 -3.28 -6.10
CA ARG A 281 14.57 -2.16 -7.05
C ARG A 281 15.43 -0.98 -6.64
N MET A 282 15.44 -0.62 -5.35
CA MET A 282 16.31 0.43 -4.83
C MET A 282 17.80 0.11 -5.08
N ALA A 283 18.22 -1.12 -4.81
CA ALA A 283 19.59 -1.58 -5.03
C ALA A 283 20.00 -1.53 -6.51
N VAL A 284 19.11 -1.90 -7.43
CA VAL A 284 19.35 -1.87 -8.87
C VAL A 284 19.36 -0.45 -9.43
N LEU A 285 18.43 0.42 -8.98
CA LEU A 285 18.32 1.81 -9.42
C LEU A 285 19.52 2.65 -8.93
N ASN A 286 19.96 2.44 -7.68
CA ASN A 286 20.94 3.30 -7.01
C ASN A 286 22.13 2.52 -6.41
N PRO A 287 22.87 1.73 -7.21
CA PRO A 287 23.96 0.90 -6.70
C PRO A 287 25.09 1.71 -6.07
N THR A 288 25.23 2.98 -6.42
CA THR A 288 26.26 3.88 -5.89
C THR A 288 26.03 4.30 -4.44
N LEU A 289 24.82 4.13 -3.90
CA LEU A 289 24.53 4.42 -2.50
C LEU A 289 25.02 3.32 -1.53
N GLY A 290 25.37 2.13 -2.04
CA GLY A 290 25.93 1.05 -1.24
C GLY A 290 24.98 0.59 -0.12
N ASP A 291 25.47 0.58 1.12
CA ASP A 291 24.70 0.19 2.31
C ASP A 291 23.60 1.19 2.72
N GLN A 292 23.69 2.42 2.23
CA GLN A 292 22.71 3.47 2.49
C GLN A 292 21.55 3.48 1.47
N VAL A 293 21.49 2.51 0.56
CA VAL A 293 20.52 2.50 -0.54
C VAL A 293 19.06 2.48 -0.05
N LEU A 294 18.77 1.77 1.05
CA LEU A 294 17.42 1.72 1.63
C LEU A 294 17.04 3.03 2.33
N GLU A 295 18.02 3.72 2.90
CA GLU A 295 17.82 4.94 3.68
C GLU A 295 17.77 6.20 2.81
N LYS A 296 18.45 6.20 1.65
CA LYS A 296 18.64 7.42 0.82
C LYS A 296 17.97 7.38 -0.55
N THR A 297 17.34 6.28 -0.93
CA THR A 297 16.59 6.25 -2.20
C THR A 297 15.22 6.90 -2.01
N PRO A 298 14.96 8.06 -2.64
CA PRO A 298 13.63 8.69 -2.59
C PRO A 298 12.67 7.99 -3.55
N GLY A 299 11.37 8.12 -3.31
CA GLY A 299 10.39 7.57 -4.25
C GLY A 299 8.97 7.59 -3.77
N VAL A 300 8.08 7.04 -4.60
CA VAL A 300 6.65 6.86 -4.31
C VAL A 300 6.30 5.41 -4.51
N VAL A 301 5.73 4.81 -3.47
CA VAL A 301 5.24 3.42 -3.49
C VAL A 301 3.74 3.41 -3.21
N LEU A 302 2.99 2.82 -4.12
CA LEU A 302 1.54 2.68 -4.03
C LEU A 302 1.22 1.24 -3.63
N ILE A 303 0.37 1.06 -2.62
CA ILE A 303 -0.04 -0.28 -2.15
C ILE A 303 -1.56 -0.29 -1.98
N ASP A 304 -2.23 -1.13 -2.78
CA ASP A 304 -3.66 -1.33 -2.63
C ASP A 304 -3.94 -2.46 -1.62
N GLU A 305 -4.87 -2.20 -0.69
CA GLU A 305 -5.23 -3.13 0.40
C GLU A 305 -4.01 -3.68 1.14
N ILE A 306 -3.30 -2.79 1.85
CA ILE A 306 -2.08 -3.14 2.61
C ILE A 306 -2.33 -4.22 3.67
N ASP A 307 -3.54 -4.27 4.23
CA ASP A 307 -4.01 -5.20 5.25
C ASP A 307 -4.28 -6.62 4.72
N LEU A 308 -4.29 -6.83 3.41
CA LEU A 308 -4.69 -8.09 2.80
C LEU A 308 -3.79 -9.26 3.23
N HIS A 309 -4.40 -10.28 3.84
CA HIS A 309 -3.77 -11.47 4.43
C HIS A 309 -2.85 -11.21 5.63
N LEU A 310 -2.80 -10.00 6.17
CA LEU A 310 -2.03 -9.71 7.38
C LEU A 310 -2.80 -10.12 8.63
N HIS A 311 -2.09 -10.71 9.57
CA HIS A 311 -2.61 -10.90 10.93
C HIS A 311 -2.91 -9.54 11.57
N PRO A 312 -3.98 -9.37 12.39
CA PRO A 312 -4.33 -8.09 13.01
C PRO A 312 -3.18 -7.39 13.74
N GLN A 313 -2.31 -8.14 14.41
CA GLN A 313 -1.12 -7.58 15.06
C GLN A 313 -0.16 -6.91 14.07
N TRP A 314 0.03 -7.51 12.88
CA TRP A 314 0.91 -6.94 11.84
C TRP A 314 0.27 -5.75 11.14
N GLN A 315 -1.06 -5.72 11.04
CA GLN A 315 -1.79 -4.57 10.52
C GLN A 315 -1.50 -3.30 11.34
N GLN A 316 -1.22 -3.44 12.65
CA GLN A 316 -0.88 -2.30 13.51
C GLN A 316 0.53 -1.75 13.29
N THR A 317 1.46 -2.55 12.77
CA THR A 317 2.87 -2.16 12.67
C THR A 317 3.37 -1.97 11.25
N ILE A 318 2.69 -2.53 10.23
CA ILE A 318 3.19 -2.57 8.85
C ILE A 318 3.59 -1.21 8.29
N LEU A 319 2.82 -0.14 8.55
CA LEU A 319 3.13 1.20 8.04
C LEU A 319 4.36 1.80 8.71
N SER A 320 4.48 1.65 10.04
CA SER A 320 5.67 2.08 10.77
C SER A 320 6.91 1.27 10.41
N ASP A 321 6.76 -0.01 10.12
CA ASP A 321 7.84 -0.89 9.69
C ASP A 321 8.35 -0.54 8.30
N LEU A 322 7.44 -0.30 7.35
CA LEU A 322 7.81 0.18 6.01
C LEU A 322 8.56 1.51 6.07
N HIS A 323 8.07 2.47 6.85
CA HIS A 323 8.75 3.76 7.01
C HIS A 323 10.12 3.63 7.70
N ALA A 324 10.25 2.75 8.71
CA ALA A 324 11.52 2.52 9.40
C ALA A 324 12.58 1.83 8.51
N ILE A 325 12.15 1.00 7.53
CA ILE A 325 13.06 0.35 6.58
C ILE A 325 13.41 1.28 5.41
N PHE A 326 12.44 2.10 4.95
CA PHE A 326 12.53 2.95 3.76
C PHE A 326 12.13 4.41 4.06
N PRO A 327 12.92 5.16 4.83
CA PRO A 327 12.50 6.46 5.38
C PRO A 327 12.28 7.56 4.32
N GLU A 328 12.93 7.47 3.14
CA GLU A 328 12.78 8.45 2.06
C GLU A 328 11.68 8.10 1.04
N ILE A 329 10.97 6.99 1.25
CA ILE A 329 9.84 6.58 0.42
C ILE A 329 8.56 7.21 0.95
N GLN A 330 7.80 7.82 0.05
CA GLN A 330 6.42 8.23 0.30
C GLN A 330 5.50 7.04 -0.02
N PHE A 331 4.85 6.50 0.99
CA PHE A 331 3.88 5.42 0.87
C PHE A 331 2.47 5.99 0.74
N ILE A 332 1.77 5.66 -0.34
CA ILE A 332 0.36 5.97 -0.51
C ILE A 332 -0.37 4.65 -0.58
N VAL A 333 -1.15 4.36 0.45
CA VAL A 333 -1.71 3.02 0.69
C VAL A 333 -3.20 3.08 0.87
N SER A 334 -3.92 2.03 0.49
CA SER A 334 -5.33 1.87 0.84
C SER A 334 -5.51 0.78 1.89
N SER A 335 -6.50 0.96 2.76
CA SER A 335 -6.93 -0.06 3.72
C SER A 335 -8.39 0.13 4.11
N HIS A 336 -8.99 -0.94 4.60
CA HIS A 336 -10.28 -0.94 5.28
C HIS A 336 -10.22 -1.55 6.68
N ALA A 337 -9.01 -1.88 7.16
CA ALA A 337 -8.81 -2.50 8.47
C ALA A 337 -8.69 -1.45 9.58
N PRO A 338 -9.52 -1.51 10.64
CA PRO A 338 -9.41 -0.61 11.78
C PRO A 338 -8.03 -0.62 12.44
N ALA A 339 -7.36 -1.77 12.44
CA ALA A 339 -6.02 -1.93 13.00
C ALA A 339 -4.92 -1.17 12.22
N VAL A 340 -5.09 -0.98 10.91
CA VAL A 340 -4.20 -0.11 10.12
C VAL A 340 -4.56 1.36 10.36
N ILE A 341 -5.85 1.69 10.43
CA ILE A 341 -6.33 3.07 10.60
C ILE A 341 -5.86 3.64 11.95
N ASN A 342 -5.92 2.84 13.02
CA ASN A 342 -5.50 3.29 14.35
C ASN A 342 -3.98 3.34 14.54
N SER A 343 -3.20 2.88 13.56
CA SER A 343 -1.73 2.90 13.60
C SER A 343 -1.11 4.19 13.08
N VAL A 344 -1.91 5.12 12.52
CA VAL A 344 -1.43 6.39 11.96
C VAL A 344 -2.25 7.58 12.49
N PRO A 345 -1.63 8.77 12.59
CA PRO A 345 -2.33 9.99 12.96
C PRO A 345 -3.32 10.43 11.86
N ARG A 346 -4.38 11.14 12.27
CA ARG A 346 -5.46 11.57 11.35
C ARG A 346 -4.97 12.40 10.16
N GLU A 347 -3.87 13.14 10.33
CA GLU A 347 -3.27 14.00 9.31
C GLU A 347 -2.80 13.18 8.09
N GLN A 348 -2.48 11.90 8.31
CA GLN A 348 -2.06 10.96 7.28
C GLN A 348 -3.23 10.21 6.63
N ILE A 349 -4.47 10.42 7.10
CA ILE A 349 -5.64 9.69 6.61
C ILE A 349 -6.46 10.55 5.65
N ARG A 350 -6.94 9.92 4.58
CA ARG A 350 -7.91 10.46 3.62
C ARG A 350 -9.10 9.53 3.52
N ILE A 351 -10.25 9.98 4.01
CA ILE A 351 -11.50 9.22 3.95
C ILE A 351 -12.19 9.50 2.62
N LEU A 352 -12.56 8.42 1.93
CA LEU A 352 -13.37 8.47 0.72
C LEU A 352 -14.80 8.10 1.08
N ASP A 353 -15.72 9.05 0.92
CA ASP A 353 -17.14 8.83 1.12
C ASP A 353 -17.94 9.59 0.08
N HIS A 354 -18.85 8.89 -0.63
CA HIS A 354 -19.73 9.44 -1.67
C HIS A 354 -19.04 10.35 -2.72
N GLY A 355 -17.79 10.05 -3.06
CA GLY A 355 -16.99 10.81 -4.04
C GLY A 355 -16.30 12.05 -3.48
N GLU A 356 -16.45 12.33 -2.20
CA GLU A 356 -15.72 13.36 -1.47
C GLU A 356 -14.51 12.77 -0.74
N ILE A 357 -13.50 13.60 -0.49
CA ILE A 357 -12.26 13.21 0.19
C ILE A 357 -11.98 14.21 1.30
N TYR A 358 -11.83 13.70 2.52
CA TYR A 358 -11.59 14.53 3.69
C TYR A 358 -10.72 13.82 4.74
N MET A 359 -10.17 14.58 5.67
CA MET A 359 -9.46 14.04 6.85
C MET A 359 -10.46 13.68 7.96
N PRO A 360 -10.17 12.66 8.78
CA PRO A 360 -10.98 12.37 9.97
C PRO A 360 -11.09 13.59 10.88
N ALA A 361 -12.30 13.85 11.42
CA ALA A 361 -12.49 14.92 12.39
C ALA A 361 -11.82 14.60 13.74
N ALA A 362 -11.89 13.33 14.18
CA ALA A 362 -11.31 12.85 15.43
C ALA A 362 -9.89 12.31 15.22
N GLN A 363 -9.10 12.29 16.29
CA GLN A 363 -7.80 11.60 16.32
C GLN A 363 -8.01 10.10 16.12
N THR A 364 -7.05 9.45 15.45
CA THR A 364 -7.14 8.03 15.08
C THR A 364 -6.06 7.18 15.76
N TYR A 365 -4.86 7.73 15.90
CA TYR A 365 -3.71 7.02 16.46
C TYR A 365 -3.97 6.50 17.88
N GLY A 366 -3.78 5.20 18.09
CA GLY A 366 -3.91 4.54 19.39
C GLY A 366 -5.35 4.34 19.87
N ARG A 367 -6.37 4.66 19.06
CA ARG A 367 -7.77 4.41 19.41
C ARG A 367 -8.15 2.92 19.28
N ASP A 368 -9.15 2.52 20.03
CA ASP A 368 -9.69 1.16 19.90
C ASP A 368 -10.41 0.95 18.55
N ALA A 369 -10.50 -0.31 18.13
CA ALA A 369 -11.07 -0.68 16.83
C ALA A 369 -12.55 -0.30 16.68
N ASN A 370 -13.34 -0.37 17.78
CA ASN A 370 -14.76 -0.04 17.74
C ASN A 370 -14.98 1.47 17.52
N SER A 371 -14.17 2.31 18.15
CA SER A 371 -14.19 3.76 17.92
C SER A 371 -13.84 4.10 16.46
N ILE A 372 -12.85 3.41 15.87
CA ILE A 372 -12.51 3.59 14.46
C ILE A 372 -13.67 3.17 13.54
N LEU A 373 -14.31 2.03 13.81
CA LEU A 373 -15.48 1.57 13.04
C LEU A 373 -16.60 2.60 13.04
N ARG A 374 -16.93 3.13 14.22
CA ARG A 374 -18.03 4.12 14.38
C ARG A 374 -17.70 5.47 13.76
N GLU A 375 -16.56 6.06 14.14
CA GLU A 375 -16.28 7.49 13.92
C GLU A 375 -15.54 7.75 12.59
N VAL A 376 -14.76 6.79 12.11
CA VAL A 376 -13.99 6.94 10.88
C VAL A 376 -14.65 6.22 9.70
N MET A 377 -15.15 5.00 9.94
CA MET A 377 -15.71 4.17 8.89
C MET A 377 -17.23 4.26 8.76
N ASN A 378 -17.90 4.90 9.74
CA ASN A 378 -19.38 4.98 9.82
C ASN A 378 -20.03 3.60 9.66
N VAL A 379 -19.52 2.63 10.43
CA VAL A 379 -19.99 1.24 10.47
C VAL A 379 -20.30 0.87 11.92
N SER A 380 -21.37 0.11 12.12
CA SER A 380 -21.69 -0.40 13.45
C SER A 380 -20.64 -1.43 13.91
N GLU A 381 -20.23 -1.34 15.16
CA GLU A 381 -19.35 -2.30 15.84
C GLU A 381 -20.04 -3.63 16.17
N ARG A 382 -21.39 -3.63 16.15
CA ARG A 382 -22.21 -4.80 16.48
C ARG A 382 -23.12 -5.16 15.32
N PRO A 383 -23.53 -6.46 15.21
CA PRO A 383 -24.55 -6.87 14.27
C PRO A 383 -25.84 -6.05 14.44
N ALA A 384 -26.53 -5.76 13.35
CA ALA A 384 -27.67 -4.85 13.34
C ALA A 384 -28.78 -5.26 14.35
N GLU A 385 -29.01 -6.56 14.52
CA GLU A 385 -29.98 -7.08 15.49
C GLU A 385 -29.63 -6.70 16.93
N ILE A 386 -28.37 -6.88 17.31
CA ILE A 386 -27.92 -6.54 18.69
C ILE A 386 -27.95 -5.04 18.90
N LYS A 387 -27.52 -4.25 17.91
CA LYS A 387 -27.60 -2.80 17.96
C LYS A 387 -29.05 -2.30 18.17
N GLN A 388 -30.00 -2.81 17.38
CA GLN A 388 -31.41 -2.44 17.53
C GLN A 388 -31.95 -2.77 18.93
N ARG A 389 -31.57 -3.91 19.49
CA ARG A 389 -31.97 -4.28 20.87
C ARG A 389 -31.31 -3.37 21.92
N MET A 390 -30.05 -2.98 21.73
CA MET A 390 -29.38 -2.01 22.61
C MET A 390 -30.03 -0.63 22.52
N ASP A 391 -30.35 -0.16 21.32
CA ASP A 391 -31.06 1.11 21.11
C ASP A 391 -32.46 1.08 21.78
N LEU A 392 -33.16 -0.05 21.71
CA LEU A 392 -34.45 -0.27 22.38
C LEU A 392 -34.30 -0.28 23.92
N PHE A 393 -33.24 -0.93 24.42
CA PHE A 393 -32.91 -0.91 25.85
C PHE A 393 -32.72 0.52 26.36
N TYR A 394 -31.91 1.33 25.67
CA TYR A 394 -31.68 2.72 26.08
C TYR A 394 -32.95 3.58 25.95
N ALA A 395 -33.79 3.36 24.93
CA ALA A 395 -35.06 4.03 24.82
C ALA A 395 -35.99 3.75 26.03
N TYR A 396 -36.06 2.49 26.47
CA TYR A 396 -36.82 2.16 27.70
C TYR A 396 -36.20 2.75 28.99
N MET A 397 -34.86 2.87 29.03
CA MET A 397 -34.18 3.56 30.13
C MET A 397 -34.55 5.05 30.19
N ASP A 398 -34.55 5.73 29.02
CA ASP A 398 -34.93 7.15 28.91
C ASP A 398 -36.40 7.40 29.26
N GLU A 399 -37.27 6.41 29.02
CA GLU A 399 -38.71 6.43 29.41
C GLU A 399 -38.94 6.01 30.85
N ASN A 400 -37.91 5.70 31.64
CA ASN A 400 -37.98 5.13 33.02
C ASN A 400 -38.78 3.81 33.08
N ASN A 401 -38.86 3.08 31.96
CA ASN A 401 -39.54 1.78 31.88
C ASN A 401 -38.54 0.63 32.16
N TYR A 402 -38.05 0.60 33.40
CA TYR A 402 -37.01 -0.34 33.85
C TYR A 402 -37.39 -1.81 33.71
N LYS A 403 -38.71 -2.14 33.69
CA LYS A 403 -39.17 -3.51 33.54
C LYS A 403 -38.95 -4.04 32.10
N GLU A 404 -39.28 -3.25 31.11
CA GLU A 404 -39.06 -3.62 29.70
C GLU A 404 -37.58 -3.52 29.34
N ALA A 405 -36.85 -2.54 29.90
CA ALA A 405 -35.41 -2.45 29.77
C ALA A 405 -34.71 -3.72 30.29
N ASP A 406 -35.10 -4.23 31.45
CA ASP A 406 -34.54 -5.46 32.03
C ASP A 406 -34.84 -6.70 31.16
N ARG A 407 -36.05 -6.79 30.61
CA ARG A 407 -36.41 -7.86 29.70
C ARG A 407 -35.52 -7.88 28.46
N VAL A 408 -35.39 -6.72 27.79
CA VAL A 408 -34.57 -6.60 26.58
C VAL A 408 -33.10 -6.88 26.88
N LEU A 409 -32.58 -6.34 27.98
CA LEU A 409 -31.18 -6.57 28.38
C LEU A 409 -30.91 -8.05 28.68
N THR A 410 -31.84 -8.74 29.35
CA THR A 410 -31.74 -10.18 29.62
C THR A 410 -31.73 -11.00 28.31
N GLU A 411 -32.51 -10.62 27.30
CA GLU A 411 -32.46 -11.23 25.97
C GLU A 411 -31.08 -11.04 25.33
N ILE A 412 -30.50 -9.82 25.41
CA ILE A 412 -29.17 -9.53 24.90
C ILE A 412 -28.09 -10.34 25.63
N GLU A 413 -28.14 -10.40 26.98
CA GLU A 413 -27.25 -11.19 27.80
C GLU A 413 -27.24 -12.68 27.44
N THR A 414 -28.41 -13.22 27.06
CA THR A 414 -28.53 -14.61 26.63
C THR A 414 -27.77 -14.86 25.31
N ILE A 415 -27.72 -13.86 24.43
CA ILE A 415 -27.07 -13.98 23.10
C ILE A 415 -25.58 -13.65 23.17
N VAL A 416 -25.23 -12.53 23.82
CA VAL A 416 -23.87 -11.95 23.81
C VAL A 416 -23.04 -12.42 25.02
N GLY A 417 -23.70 -12.73 26.12
CA GLY A 417 -23.08 -13.05 27.40
C GLY A 417 -23.01 -11.84 28.36
N THR A 418 -22.95 -12.13 29.65
CA THR A 418 -22.93 -11.13 30.74
C THR A 418 -21.55 -10.49 30.95
N THR A 419 -20.49 -11.05 30.35
CA THR A 419 -19.10 -10.59 30.50
C THR A 419 -18.69 -9.55 29.45
N ASP A 420 -19.56 -9.27 28.48
CA ASP A 420 -19.32 -8.21 27.50
C ASP A 420 -19.31 -6.84 28.21
N PRO A 421 -18.29 -5.98 27.99
CA PRO A 421 -18.14 -4.73 28.74
C PRO A 421 -19.34 -3.78 28.63
N ASP A 422 -19.92 -3.62 27.44
CA ASP A 422 -21.07 -2.73 27.23
C ASP A 422 -22.33 -3.28 27.89
N ILE A 423 -22.50 -4.61 27.84
CA ILE A 423 -23.66 -5.28 28.48
C ILE A 423 -23.53 -5.20 30.00
N ALA A 424 -22.35 -5.41 30.55
CA ALA A 424 -22.09 -5.26 31.99
C ALA A 424 -22.33 -3.81 32.46
N ALA A 425 -21.91 -2.82 31.67
CA ALA A 425 -22.17 -1.41 31.91
C ALA A 425 -23.68 -1.09 31.88
N ALA A 426 -24.38 -1.62 30.86
CA ALA A 426 -25.83 -1.45 30.74
C ALA A 426 -26.60 -2.06 31.95
N ARG A 427 -26.17 -3.24 32.42
CA ARG A 427 -26.73 -3.88 33.62
C ARG A 427 -26.50 -3.02 34.86
N THR A 428 -25.28 -2.53 35.05
CA THR A 428 -24.93 -1.65 36.16
C THR A 428 -25.77 -0.37 36.14
N SER A 429 -25.97 0.26 34.97
CA SER A 429 -26.78 1.45 34.81
C SER A 429 -28.24 1.19 35.17
N LEU A 430 -28.84 0.09 34.73
CA LEU A 430 -30.19 -0.29 35.07
C LEU A 430 -30.38 -0.52 36.57
N ASP A 431 -29.45 -1.21 37.23
CA ASP A 431 -29.50 -1.50 38.64
C ASP A 431 -29.37 -0.23 39.48
N LEU A 432 -28.50 0.73 39.06
CA LEU A 432 -28.37 2.03 39.72
C LEU A 432 -29.65 2.87 39.60
N GLU A 433 -30.25 2.96 38.43
CA GLU A 433 -31.47 3.75 38.24
C GLU A 433 -32.66 3.15 39.01
N ARG A 434 -32.74 1.83 39.16
CA ARG A 434 -33.74 1.20 40.03
C ARG A 434 -33.60 1.57 41.52
N ILE A 435 -32.34 1.61 41.99
CA ILE A 435 -32.06 1.99 43.41
C ILE A 435 -32.33 3.47 43.63
N LEU A 436 -32.06 4.34 42.64
CA LEU A 436 -32.27 5.79 42.75
C LEU A 436 -33.72 6.21 42.54
N GLY A 437 -34.53 5.37 41.88
CA GLY A 437 -35.95 5.60 41.59
C GLY A 437 -36.91 5.04 42.67
N GLU A 438 -36.39 4.24 43.63
CA GLU A 438 -37.08 3.86 44.89
C GLU A 438 -36.81 4.89 46.01
#